data_0184a564e35853d9162dbcd9d12870a9
#
_entry.id   0184a564e35853d9162dbcd9d12870a9
#
_cell.length_a   1.000
_cell.length_b   1.000
_cell.length_c   1.000
_cell.angle_alpha   90.00
_cell.angle_beta   90.00
_cell.angle_gamma   90.00
#
_symmetry.space_group_name_H-M   'P 1'
#
loop_
_entity.id
_entity.type
_entity.pdbx_description
1 polymer ?
#
loop_
_entity_poly.entity_id
_entity_poly.type
_entity_poly.pdbx_seq_one_letter_code
_entity_poly.pdbx_strand_id
1 'polypeptide(L)'
;MPIKPKSPDSKKLDEIVAAAQRNRASREQDYRARSLKMYPWVCGRCSREFTRENLQELTVHHRDHNHDNNPEDGSNWELLCLYCHDNEHAR
;
A
#
# COMPACT_ATOMS: atom_id res chain seq x y z
N MET A 1 35.56 24.37 -3.99
CA MET A 1 35.39 23.68 -3.86
C MET A 1 34.99 23.11 -3.99
N PRO A 2 34.96 22.96 -3.72
CA PRO A 2 34.77 22.08 -4.06
C PRO A 2 33.78 21.34 -3.84
N ILE A 3 33.25 21.14 -4.60
CA ILE A 3 32.29 20.32 -4.50
C ILE A 3 32.76 19.05 -4.29
N LYS A 4 32.26 18.47 -3.42
CA LYS A 4 32.51 17.24 -3.20
C LYS A 4 32.15 16.44 -4.30
N PRO A 5 32.89 15.68 -4.86
CA PRO A 5 32.53 14.72 -5.82
C PRO A 5 31.58 13.80 -5.15
N LYS A 6 30.73 13.18 -5.89
CA LYS A 6 29.90 12.20 -5.33
C LYS A 6 30.73 11.19 -4.68
N SER A 7 30.60 11.09 -3.40
CA SER A 7 31.35 10.10 -2.68
C SER A 7 30.74 8.73 -2.94
N PRO A 8 31.48 7.66 -2.78
CA PRO A 8 30.92 6.31 -2.87
C PRO A 8 29.75 6.10 -1.91
N ASP A 9 29.75 6.82 -0.80
CA ASP A 9 28.70 6.72 0.17
C ASP A 9 27.37 7.25 -0.35
N SER A 10 27.41 8.31 -1.19
CA SER A 10 26.21 8.82 -1.82
C SER A 10 25.59 7.79 -2.73
N LYS A 11 26.40 7.09 -3.50
CA LYS A 11 25.92 6.06 -4.38
C LYS A 11 25.30 4.92 -3.60
N LYS A 12 25.92 4.52 -2.52
CA LYS A 12 25.39 3.49 -1.66
C LYS A 12 24.06 3.90 -1.05
N LEU A 13 23.94 5.14 -0.66
CA LEU A 13 22.72 5.64 -0.08
C LEU A 13 21.58 5.61 -1.10
N ASP A 14 21.86 5.99 -2.35
CA ASP A 14 20.88 5.94 -3.42
C ASP A 14 20.41 4.51 -3.65
N GLU A 15 21.32 3.55 -3.61
CA GLU A 15 20.97 2.15 -3.79
C GLU A 15 20.10 1.64 -2.64
N ILE A 16 20.41 2.04 -1.41
CA ILE A 16 19.63 1.64 -0.25
C ILE A 16 18.21 2.21 -0.32
N VAL A 17 18.09 3.47 -0.71
CA VAL A 17 16.78 4.11 -0.85
C VAL A 17 15.97 3.43 -1.95
N ALA A 18 16.59 3.14 -3.09
CA ALA A 18 15.90 2.46 -4.17
C ALA A 18 15.44 1.06 -3.76
N ALA A 19 16.28 0.33 -3.03
CA ALA A 19 15.92 -0.99 -2.53
C ALA A 19 14.76 -0.92 -1.54
N ALA A 20 14.78 0.08 -0.66
CA ALA A 20 13.71 0.27 0.32
C ALA A 20 12.39 0.60 -0.38
N GLN A 21 12.43 1.42 -1.41
CA GLN A 21 11.23 1.75 -2.18
C GLN A 21 10.68 0.53 -2.92
N ARG A 22 11.54 -0.29 -3.50
CA ARG A 22 11.12 -1.52 -4.16
C ARG A 22 10.50 -2.49 -3.18
N ASN A 23 11.09 -2.61 -2.00
CA ASN A 23 10.57 -3.50 -0.96
C ASN A 23 9.21 -3.04 -0.46
N ARG A 24 9.02 -1.73 -0.34
CA ARG A 24 7.73 -1.18 0.08
C ARG A 24 6.66 -1.48 -0.96
N ALA A 25 6.96 -1.24 -2.24
CA ALA A 25 6.02 -1.52 -3.32
C ALA A 25 5.69 -3.01 -3.39
N SER A 26 6.68 -3.86 -3.19
CA SER A 26 6.48 -5.30 -3.19
C SER A 26 5.57 -5.74 -2.05
N ARG A 27 5.74 -5.17 -0.86
CA ARG A 27 4.88 -5.49 0.28
C ARG A 27 3.45 -5.02 0.05
N GLU A 28 3.28 -3.83 -0.53
CA GLU A 28 1.96 -3.32 -0.84
C GLU A 28 1.25 -4.22 -1.86
N GLN A 29 1.98 -4.68 -2.86
CA GLN A 29 1.43 -5.59 -3.84
C GLN A 29 1.05 -6.93 -3.21
N ASP A 30 1.86 -7.41 -2.27
CA ASP A 30 1.62 -8.68 -1.62
C ASP A 30 0.33 -8.67 -0.80
N TYR A 31 0.18 -7.71 0.11
CA TYR A 31 -1.02 -7.69 0.93
C TYR A 31 -2.26 -7.31 0.12
N ARG A 32 -2.09 -6.47 -0.91
CA ARG A 32 -3.19 -6.13 -1.80
C ARG A 32 -3.67 -7.36 -2.57
N ALA A 33 -2.74 -8.12 -3.14
CA ALA A 33 -3.09 -9.34 -3.86
C ALA A 33 -3.81 -10.34 -2.96
N ARG A 34 -3.32 -10.48 -1.74
CA ARG A 34 -3.92 -11.39 -0.76
C ARG A 34 -5.31 -10.93 -0.36
N SER A 35 -5.48 -9.64 -0.10
CA SER A 35 -6.79 -9.08 0.24
C SER A 35 -7.81 -9.28 -0.87
N LEU A 36 -7.39 -9.06 -2.10
CA LEU A 36 -8.28 -9.21 -3.26
C LEU A 36 -8.68 -10.67 -3.52
N LYS A 37 -7.92 -11.61 -2.98
CA LYS A 37 -8.30 -13.02 -3.05
C LYS A 37 -9.23 -13.42 -1.93
N MET A 38 -9.07 -12.79 -0.76
CA MET A 38 -9.82 -13.16 0.44
C MET A 38 -11.19 -12.52 0.52
N TYR A 39 -11.32 -11.30 0.03
CA TYR A 39 -12.54 -10.51 0.20
C TYR A 39 -13.23 -10.25 -1.13
N PRO A 40 -14.54 -10.10 -1.15
CA PRO A 40 -15.23 -9.70 -2.36
C PRO A 40 -14.80 -8.28 -2.75
N TRP A 41 -14.86 -7.98 -4.03
CA TRP A 41 -14.43 -6.68 -4.53
C TRP A 41 -15.53 -5.64 -4.32
N VAL A 42 -15.78 -5.33 -3.07
CA VAL A 42 -16.83 -4.41 -2.67
C VAL A 42 -16.28 -3.52 -1.57
N CYS A 43 -16.59 -2.23 -1.64
CA CYS A 43 -16.20 -1.31 -0.57
C CYS A 43 -16.92 -1.69 0.72
N GLY A 44 -16.18 -1.83 1.81
CA GLY A 44 -16.74 -2.21 3.09
C GLY A 44 -17.59 -1.13 3.75
N ARG A 45 -17.58 0.09 3.21
CA ARG A 45 -18.34 1.20 3.78
C ARG A 45 -19.55 1.58 2.94
N CYS A 46 -19.36 1.81 1.65
CA CYS A 46 -20.44 2.27 0.79
C CYS A 46 -21.04 1.16 -0.08
N SER A 47 -20.49 -0.03 -0.03
CA SER A 47 -20.94 -1.22 -0.76
C SER A 47 -20.83 -1.09 -2.28
N ARG A 48 -20.00 -0.17 -2.78
CA ARG A 48 -19.77 -0.06 -4.20
C ARG A 48 -19.05 -1.29 -4.70
N GLU A 49 -19.55 -1.87 -5.79
CA GLU A 49 -18.95 -3.06 -6.39
C GLU A 49 -17.89 -2.66 -7.41
N PHE A 50 -16.86 -3.48 -7.52
CA PHE A 50 -15.73 -3.24 -8.41
C PHE A 50 -15.50 -4.40 -9.34
N THR A 51 -14.98 -4.09 -10.54
CA THR A 51 -14.57 -5.09 -11.53
C THR A 51 -13.09 -4.87 -11.83
N ARG A 52 -12.55 -5.67 -12.72
CA ARG A 52 -11.13 -5.51 -13.10
C ARG A 52 -10.87 -4.15 -13.76
N GLU A 53 -11.87 -3.57 -14.38
CA GLU A 53 -11.72 -2.30 -15.08
C GLU A 53 -11.47 -1.13 -14.14
N ASN A 54 -12.07 -1.16 -12.96
CA ASN A 54 -11.92 -0.09 -11.97
C ASN A 54 -11.34 -0.57 -10.66
N LEU A 55 -10.71 -1.74 -10.65
CA LEU A 55 -10.17 -2.34 -9.44
C LEU A 55 -9.12 -1.45 -8.77
N GLN A 56 -8.43 -0.63 -9.53
CA GLN A 56 -7.44 0.30 -8.99
C GLN A 56 -8.05 1.34 -8.05
N GLU A 57 -9.36 1.54 -8.12
CA GLU A 57 -10.04 2.45 -7.22
C GLU A 57 -10.46 1.78 -5.91
N LEU A 58 -10.25 0.47 -5.80
CA LEU A 58 -10.50 -0.27 -4.56
C LEU A 58 -9.18 -0.43 -3.82
N THR A 59 -9.11 0.06 -2.60
CA THR A 59 -7.86 0.09 -1.84
C THR A 59 -7.95 -0.81 -0.62
N VAL A 60 -6.79 -1.15 -0.06
CA VAL A 60 -6.72 -1.93 1.16
C VAL A 60 -6.47 -0.96 2.32
N HIS A 61 -7.39 -0.93 3.26
CA HIS A 61 -7.27 -0.11 4.45
C HIS A 61 -6.84 -0.99 5.61
N HIS A 62 -5.83 -0.57 6.34
CA HIS A 62 -5.40 -1.27 7.55
C HIS A 62 -6.22 -0.73 8.72
N ARG A 63 -6.97 -1.58 9.38
CA ARG A 63 -7.91 -1.16 10.43
C ARG A 63 -7.24 -0.40 11.57
N ASP A 64 -5.99 -0.77 11.89
CA ASP A 64 -5.22 -0.09 12.93
C ASP A 64 -4.33 1.01 12.38
N HIS A 65 -4.44 1.33 11.09
CA HIS A 65 -3.62 2.31 10.38
C HIS A 65 -2.12 1.95 10.35
N ASN A 66 -1.77 0.72 10.66
CA ASN A 66 -0.38 0.26 10.61
C ASN A 66 -0.17 -0.64 9.40
N HIS A 67 0.46 -0.11 8.38
CA HIS A 67 0.70 -0.81 7.12
C HIS A 67 1.66 -1.99 7.26
N ASP A 68 2.34 -2.10 8.39
CA ASP A 68 3.25 -3.21 8.63
C ASP A 68 2.57 -4.37 9.34
N ASN A 69 1.36 -4.18 9.83
CA ASN A 69 0.61 -5.22 10.51
C ASN A 69 -0.26 -5.96 9.49
N ASN A 70 0.28 -7.03 8.94
CA ASN A 70 -0.36 -7.81 7.87
C ASN A 70 -0.55 -9.26 8.30
N PRO A 71 -1.55 -9.55 9.13
CA PRO A 71 -1.80 -10.92 9.58
C PRO A 71 -2.24 -11.82 8.42
N GLU A 72 -1.91 -13.09 8.51
CA GLU A 72 -2.21 -14.03 7.44
C GLU A 72 -3.69 -14.22 7.19
N ASP A 73 -4.51 -14.06 8.22
CA ASP A 73 -5.96 -14.21 8.10
C ASP A 73 -6.65 -12.96 7.56
N GLY A 74 -5.91 -11.89 7.29
CA GLY A 74 -6.46 -10.66 6.74
C GLY A 74 -7.32 -9.87 7.69
N SER A 75 -7.29 -10.17 9.00
CA SER A 75 -8.16 -9.54 9.98
C SER A 75 -7.94 -8.04 10.12
N ASN A 76 -6.77 -7.54 9.74
CA ASN A 76 -6.45 -6.12 9.82
C ASN A 76 -6.75 -5.36 8.53
N TRP A 77 -7.30 -6.02 7.51
CA TRP A 77 -7.54 -5.41 6.21
C TRP A 77 -9.02 -5.19 5.98
N GLU A 78 -9.34 -4.07 5.33
CA GLU A 78 -10.69 -3.78 4.88
C GLU A 78 -10.57 -3.15 3.50
N LEU A 79 -11.37 -3.61 2.54
CA LEU A 79 -11.35 -3.02 1.21
C LEU A 79 -12.27 -1.81 1.19
N LEU A 80 -11.73 -0.67 0.78
CA LEU A 80 -12.46 0.58 0.70
C LEU A 80 -12.22 1.24 -0.66
N CYS A 81 -13.25 1.88 -1.21
CA CYS A 81 -13.05 2.68 -2.41
C CYS A 81 -12.21 3.91 -2.06
N LEU A 82 -11.63 4.56 -3.07
CA LEU A 82 -10.78 5.72 -2.83
C LEU A 82 -11.48 6.79 -2.00
N TYR A 83 -12.75 7.02 -2.26
CA TYR A 83 -13.51 8.03 -1.54
C TYR A 83 -13.65 7.69 -0.05
N CYS A 84 -14.05 6.48 0.26
CA CYS A 84 -14.21 6.05 1.66
C CYS A 84 -12.86 5.97 2.38
N HIS A 85 -11.82 5.56 1.66
CA HIS A 85 -10.46 5.49 2.21
C HIS A 85 -9.97 6.88 2.60
N ASP A 86 -10.19 7.88 1.73
CA ASP A 86 -9.81 9.25 2.03
C ASP A 86 -10.60 9.78 3.22
N ASN A 87 -11.89 9.49 3.29
CA ASN A 87 -12.71 9.92 4.43
C ASN A 87 -12.22 9.31 5.74
N GLU A 88 -11.79 8.06 5.72
CA GLU A 88 -11.29 7.41 6.92
C GLU A 88 -10.02 8.07 7.42
N HIS A 89 -9.14 8.48 6.51
CA HIS A 89 -7.90 9.15 6.88
C HIS A 89 -8.09 10.63 7.24
N ALA A 90 -9.19 11.22 6.84
CA ALA A 90 -9.48 12.62 7.13
C ALA A 90 -10.01 12.84 8.54
N ARG A 91 -10.34 11.80 9.27
CA ARG A 91 -10.89 11.91 10.62
C ARG A 91 -9.84 12.10 11.70
#